data_6308c50f8affdc5ba420fdd5c03a5809
#
_entry.id   6308c50f8affdc5ba420fdd5c03a5809
#
_cell.length_a   1.000
_cell.length_b   1.000
_cell.length_c   1.000
_cell.angle_alpha   90.00
_cell.angle_beta   90.00
_cell.angle_gamma   90.00
#
_symmetry.space_group_name_H-M   'P 1'
#
loop_
_entity.id
_entity.type
_entity.pdbx_description
1 polymer ?
#
loop_
_entity_poly.entity_id
_entity_poly.type
_entity_poly.pdbx_seq_one_letter_code
_entity_poly.pdbx_strand_id
1 'polypeptide(L)'
;MDLLPTKGFPQVAAAEGEDAAAIDVGDQYILFAADGIMESLVQTDPYYAGYFAVLVNVNDIAAMGGRPLAMVDVMSIVHGNVCKEIIRGMQDGIRKFGVPIVGGHVHPDCHYNAIDISIVGKVAKDALLRSSTAAPGDDIVFVIDTDGFYPDHLRYAFVTTVQKSDDIVRDQMEAVAIVGEKHLAHACKDMSNPGGIGTLGMMLECSEVGAIVDVTRIPAPKDVDPIRWHLSYQGCGFCFACPPENSQEIIDIFSKVSCEGAVVGKVDDSRKLKLTDGKDTEVLFDFAKDIITGCKPKEE
;
A
#
# COMPACT_ATOMS: atom_id res chain seq x y z
N MET A 1 1.18 -5.33 19.20
CA MET A 1 2.43 -4.51 19.30
C MET A 1 2.66 -3.90 20.69
N ASP A 2 1.67 -3.91 21.58
CA ASP A 2 1.79 -3.33 22.94
C ASP A 2 2.93 -3.89 23.82
N LEU A 3 3.58 -4.97 23.38
CA LEU A 3 4.71 -5.56 24.08
C LEU A 3 6.07 -4.95 23.73
N LEU A 4 6.13 -4.18 22.64
CA LEU A 4 7.36 -3.51 22.22
C LEU A 4 7.28 -2.02 22.54
N PRO A 5 8.34 -1.42 23.12
CA PRO A 5 8.34 0.00 23.46
C PRO A 5 8.48 0.84 22.17
N THR A 6 7.38 1.39 21.70
CA THR A 6 7.34 2.31 20.54
C THR A 6 7.25 3.77 20.94
N LYS A 7 6.90 4.05 22.22
CA LYS A 7 6.77 5.41 22.78
C LYS A 7 8.06 5.86 23.47
N GLY A 8 8.29 7.17 23.50
CA GLY A 8 9.44 7.77 24.20
C GLY A 8 10.71 7.89 23.35
N PHE A 9 10.62 7.67 22.06
CA PHE A 9 11.72 7.84 21.12
C PHE A 9 11.47 9.08 20.25
N PRO A 10 12.05 10.25 20.58
CA PRO A 10 11.72 11.52 19.93
C PRO A 10 12.05 11.56 18.43
N GLN A 11 12.97 10.69 17.97
CA GLN A 11 13.29 10.56 16.55
C GLN A 11 12.21 9.86 15.73
N VAL A 12 11.25 9.16 16.37
CA VAL A 12 10.17 8.45 15.66
C VAL A 12 8.98 9.39 15.49
N ALA A 13 8.77 9.87 14.27
CA ALA A 13 7.69 10.80 13.94
C ALA A 13 6.37 10.08 13.63
N ALA A 14 6.43 8.93 12.97
CA ALA A 14 5.28 8.07 12.66
C ALA A 14 5.72 6.60 12.74
N ALA A 15 4.84 5.70 13.15
CA ALA A 15 5.14 4.28 13.32
C ALA A 15 3.89 3.40 13.17
N GLU A 16 3.26 2.99 14.27
CA GLU A 16 2.17 2.01 14.28
C GLU A 16 0.98 2.45 13.42
N GLY A 17 0.52 1.56 12.54
CA GLY A 17 -0.62 1.78 11.65
C GLY A 17 -0.28 2.50 10.35
N GLU A 18 0.93 2.99 10.21
CA GLU A 18 1.45 3.58 8.98
C GLU A 18 2.09 2.48 8.10
N ASP A 19 2.21 2.74 6.79
CA ASP A 19 2.84 1.81 5.85
C ASP A 19 4.36 1.74 6.06
N ALA A 20 4.97 2.83 6.54
CA ALA A 20 6.36 2.85 6.97
C ALA A 20 6.55 3.68 8.23
N ALA A 21 7.53 3.33 9.05
CA ALA A 21 7.98 4.20 10.14
C ALA A 21 8.71 5.41 9.57
N ALA A 22 8.44 6.61 10.12
CA ALA A 22 9.13 7.84 9.75
C ALA A 22 10.10 8.25 10.86
N ILE A 23 11.40 8.28 10.55
CA ILE A 23 12.48 8.60 11.46
C ILE A 23 13.02 10.00 11.14
N ASP A 24 13.00 10.90 12.13
CA ASP A 24 13.51 12.26 11.99
C ASP A 24 15.04 12.28 11.92
N VAL A 25 15.56 12.84 10.83
CA VAL A 25 17.00 13.00 10.60
C VAL A 25 17.41 14.46 10.32
N GLY A 26 16.58 15.41 10.77
CA GLY A 26 16.84 16.84 10.68
C GLY A 26 15.93 17.55 9.69
N ASP A 27 16.30 17.63 8.43
CA ASP A 27 15.54 18.34 7.36
C ASP A 27 14.51 17.45 6.64
N GLN A 28 14.59 16.13 6.82
CA GLN A 28 13.72 15.13 6.20
C GLN A 28 13.43 13.98 7.16
N TYR A 29 12.52 13.09 6.75
CA TYR A 29 12.34 11.79 7.38
C TYR A 29 13.00 10.69 6.53
N ILE A 30 13.64 9.74 7.21
CA ILE A 30 13.89 8.41 6.65
C ILE A 30 12.65 7.56 6.88
N LEU A 31 12.14 6.97 5.81
CA LEU A 31 11.07 5.98 5.86
C LEU A 31 11.70 4.59 5.96
N PHE A 32 11.11 3.74 6.78
CA PHE A 32 11.61 2.39 7.01
C PHE A 32 10.44 1.42 7.16
N ALA A 33 10.35 0.44 6.26
CA ALA A 33 9.34 -0.61 6.26
C ALA A 33 9.98 -1.99 6.13
N ALA A 34 9.20 -3.02 6.44
CA ALA A 34 9.59 -4.41 6.20
C ALA A 34 8.35 -5.26 6.02
N ASP A 35 8.31 -5.98 4.90
CA ASP A 35 7.26 -6.93 4.59
C ASP A 35 7.82 -8.30 4.23
N GLY A 36 7.12 -9.33 4.71
CA GLY A 36 7.38 -10.73 4.39
C GLY A 36 6.33 -11.31 3.45
N ILE A 37 6.73 -12.29 2.68
CA ILE A 37 5.84 -12.99 1.75
C ILE A 37 5.37 -14.31 2.36
N MET A 38 4.05 -14.54 2.33
CA MET A 38 3.46 -15.79 2.84
C MET A 38 4.06 -17.01 2.16
N GLU A 39 4.40 -18.03 2.94
CA GLU A 39 4.96 -19.29 2.45
C GLU A 39 4.08 -19.94 1.36
N SER A 40 2.76 -19.85 1.49
CA SER A 40 1.83 -20.37 0.49
C SER A 40 2.03 -19.78 -0.90
N LEU A 41 2.39 -18.48 -0.99
CA LEU A 41 2.71 -17.86 -2.26
C LEU A 41 4.07 -18.33 -2.77
N VAL A 42 5.08 -18.44 -1.91
CA VAL A 42 6.40 -18.98 -2.28
C VAL A 42 6.30 -20.40 -2.83
N GLN A 43 5.42 -21.22 -2.26
CA GLN A 43 5.17 -22.60 -2.72
C GLN A 43 4.39 -22.65 -4.03
N THR A 44 3.45 -21.73 -4.24
CA THR A 44 2.56 -21.70 -5.41
C THR A 44 3.26 -21.08 -6.62
N ASP A 45 3.93 -19.94 -6.42
CA ASP A 45 4.66 -19.23 -7.47
C ASP A 45 5.87 -18.48 -6.90
N PRO A 46 7.05 -19.14 -6.88
CA PRO A 46 8.25 -18.51 -6.35
C PRO A 46 8.69 -17.24 -7.11
N TYR A 47 8.39 -17.15 -8.42
CA TYR A 47 8.71 -15.96 -9.21
C TYR A 47 7.89 -14.75 -8.73
N TYR A 48 6.56 -14.91 -8.64
CA TYR A 48 5.73 -13.82 -8.13
C TYR A 48 5.99 -13.52 -6.65
N ALA A 49 6.35 -14.53 -5.85
CA ALA A 49 6.76 -14.29 -4.46
C ALA A 49 7.97 -13.33 -4.41
N GLY A 50 9.00 -13.56 -5.23
CA GLY A 50 10.15 -12.67 -5.32
C GLY A 50 9.81 -11.29 -5.89
N TYR A 51 8.99 -11.22 -6.93
CA TYR A 51 8.56 -9.96 -7.53
C TYR A 51 7.73 -9.11 -6.56
N PHE A 52 6.75 -9.73 -5.90
CA PHE A 52 5.88 -9.03 -4.94
C PHE A 52 6.62 -8.60 -3.68
N ALA A 53 7.64 -9.35 -3.24
CA ALA A 53 8.46 -8.91 -2.13
C ALA A 53 9.11 -7.55 -2.37
N VAL A 54 9.51 -7.25 -3.62
CA VAL A 54 9.98 -5.92 -4.00
C VAL A 54 8.82 -4.92 -4.10
N LEU A 55 7.73 -5.31 -4.78
CA LEU A 55 6.59 -4.43 -5.08
C LEU A 55 5.94 -3.88 -3.81
N VAL A 56 5.60 -4.75 -2.83
CA VAL A 56 4.88 -4.33 -1.62
C VAL A 56 5.70 -3.33 -0.82
N ASN A 57 6.99 -3.60 -0.65
CA ASN A 57 7.90 -2.71 0.07
C ASN A 57 8.06 -1.33 -0.62
N VAL A 58 8.08 -1.31 -1.96
CA VAL A 58 8.12 -0.04 -2.71
C VAL A 58 6.82 0.73 -2.55
N ASN A 59 5.67 0.04 -2.57
CA ASN A 59 4.36 0.66 -2.35
C ASN A 59 4.24 1.29 -0.96
N ASP A 60 4.75 0.64 0.10
CA ASP A 60 4.76 1.20 1.45
C ASP A 60 5.47 2.55 1.52
N ILE A 61 6.66 2.63 0.91
CA ILE A 61 7.39 3.90 0.87
C ILE A 61 6.65 4.95 0.06
N ALA A 62 6.08 4.55 -1.09
CA ALA A 62 5.32 5.47 -1.94
C ALA A 62 4.06 5.99 -1.22
N ALA A 63 3.31 5.13 -0.53
CA ALA A 63 2.11 5.51 0.22
C ALA A 63 2.36 6.60 1.27
N MET A 64 3.59 6.65 1.83
CA MET A 64 4.03 7.70 2.74
C MET A 64 4.50 9.00 2.02
N GLY A 65 4.27 9.14 0.71
CA GLY A 65 4.77 10.27 -0.10
C GLY A 65 6.27 10.21 -0.35
N GLY A 66 6.91 9.07 -0.06
CA GLY A 66 8.35 8.90 -0.09
C GLY A 66 8.90 8.37 -1.39
N ARG A 67 10.22 8.51 -1.54
CA ARG A 67 11.00 7.90 -2.63
C ARG A 67 11.89 6.81 -2.07
N PRO A 68 11.76 5.55 -2.53
CA PRO A 68 12.57 4.44 -2.06
C PRO A 68 14.03 4.63 -2.46
N LEU A 69 14.96 4.15 -1.62
CA LEU A 69 16.40 4.28 -1.82
C LEU A 69 17.10 2.94 -2.02
N ALA A 70 16.85 1.99 -1.11
CA ALA A 70 17.49 0.68 -1.13
C ALA A 70 16.75 -0.32 -0.25
N MET A 71 17.01 -1.60 -0.51
CA MET A 71 16.44 -2.73 0.21
C MET A 71 17.54 -3.65 0.74
N VAL A 72 17.23 -4.42 1.76
CA VAL A 72 17.95 -5.62 2.17
C VAL A 72 16.96 -6.76 2.34
N ASP A 73 17.41 -8.01 2.12
CA ASP A 73 16.55 -9.18 2.19
C ASP A 73 17.03 -10.21 3.22
N VAL A 74 16.11 -11.01 3.72
CA VAL A 74 16.40 -12.23 4.45
C VAL A 74 15.61 -13.38 3.80
N MET A 75 16.31 -14.43 3.39
CA MET A 75 15.68 -15.60 2.78
C MET A 75 15.99 -16.86 3.57
N SER A 76 14.95 -17.67 3.80
CA SER A 76 15.07 -19.06 4.25
C SER A 76 14.62 -19.98 3.12
N ILE A 77 15.45 -20.93 2.71
CA ILE A 77 15.22 -21.70 1.47
C ILE A 77 15.41 -23.18 1.71
N VAL A 78 14.39 -23.96 1.32
CA VAL A 78 14.41 -25.44 1.37
C VAL A 78 15.16 -26.04 0.18
N HIS A 79 14.93 -25.53 -1.04
CA HIS A 79 15.50 -26.07 -2.27
C HIS A 79 16.01 -24.98 -3.22
N GLY A 80 17.19 -25.21 -3.81
CA GLY A 80 17.87 -24.25 -4.67
C GLY A 80 17.13 -23.84 -5.95
N ASN A 81 16.20 -24.65 -6.49
CA ASN A 81 15.40 -24.27 -7.65
C ASN A 81 14.35 -23.21 -7.29
N VAL A 82 13.72 -23.30 -6.12
CA VAL A 82 12.82 -22.28 -5.61
C VAL A 82 13.57 -20.96 -5.45
N CYS A 83 14.77 -21.00 -4.88
CA CYS A 83 15.63 -19.83 -4.72
C CYS A 83 15.91 -19.10 -6.05
N LYS A 84 16.16 -19.84 -7.14
CA LYS A 84 16.42 -19.24 -8.46
C LYS A 84 15.24 -18.47 -9.00
N GLU A 85 14.03 -19.00 -8.87
CA GLU A 85 12.81 -18.35 -9.33
C GLU A 85 12.49 -17.10 -8.48
N ILE A 86 12.66 -17.18 -7.16
CA ILE A 86 12.55 -16.03 -6.26
C ILE A 86 13.51 -14.90 -6.69
N ILE A 87 14.79 -15.24 -6.86
CA ILE A 87 15.81 -14.25 -7.28
C ILE A 87 15.46 -13.65 -8.63
N ARG A 88 14.94 -14.44 -9.58
CA ARG A 88 14.50 -13.93 -10.88
C ARG A 88 13.36 -12.92 -10.72
N GLY A 89 12.37 -13.21 -9.90
CA GLY A 89 11.28 -12.29 -9.58
C GLY A 89 11.80 -10.99 -8.93
N MET A 90 12.70 -11.11 -7.94
CA MET A 90 13.33 -9.96 -7.30
C MET A 90 14.12 -9.11 -8.30
N GLN A 91 14.89 -9.73 -9.21
CA GLN A 91 15.65 -9.02 -10.26
C GLN A 91 14.72 -8.22 -11.19
N ASP A 92 13.60 -8.81 -11.59
CA ASP A 92 12.60 -8.12 -12.42
C ASP A 92 11.94 -6.97 -11.63
N GLY A 93 11.63 -7.15 -10.35
CA GLY A 93 11.15 -6.08 -9.47
C GLY A 93 12.17 -4.94 -9.32
N ILE A 94 13.42 -5.26 -9.00
CA ILE A 94 14.51 -4.28 -8.89
C ILE A 94 14.63 -3.44 -10.18
N ARG A 95 14.63 -4.10 -11.34
CA ARG A 95 14.69 -3.41 -12.65
C ARG A 95 13.46 -2.53 -12.85
N LYS A 96 12.27 -3.06 -12.56
CA LYS A 96 10.98 -2.40 -12.75
C LYS A 96 10.86 -1.11 -11.93
N PHE A 97 11.13 -1.20 -10.65
CA PHE A 97 10.99 -0.07 -9.71
C PHE A 97 12.25 0.80 -9.60
N GLY A 98 13.41 0.32 -10.07
CA GLY A 98 14.66 1.04 -9.99
C GLY A 98 15.26 1.13 -8.58
N VAL A 99 14.88 0.24 -7.67
CA VAL A 99 15.31 0.22 -6.27
C VAL A 99 16.20 -1.01 -6.04
N PRO A 100 17.49 -0.86 -5.67
CA PRO A 100 18.41 -1.98 -5.53
C PRO A 100 18.21 -2.73 -4.20
N ILE A 101 18.46 -4.05 -4.21
CA ILE A 101 18.78 -4.81 -3.01
C ILE A 101 20.30 -4.76 -2.84
N VAL A 102 20.76 -4.19 -1.73
CA VAL A 102 22.18 -3.88 -1.48
C VAL A 102 22.85 -4.82 -0.49
N GLY A 103 22.11 -5.77 0.04
CA GLY A 103 22.63 -6.77 0.98
C GLY A 103 21.50 -7.63 1.49
N GLY A 104 21.82 -8.53 2.40
CA GLY A 104 20.85 -9.43 2.98
C GLY A 104 21.50 -10.65 3.62
N HIS A 105 20.68 -11.65 3.92
CA HIS A 105 21.13 -12.91 4.50
C HIS A 105 20.34 -14.07 3.94
N VAL A 106 21.00 -15.21 3.68
CA VAL A 106 20.36 -16.45 3.24
C VAL A 106 20.60 -17.53 4.26
N HIS A 107 19.54 -18.17 4.73
CA HIS A 107 19.59 -19.39 5.51
C HIS A 107 19.35 -20.60 4.57
N PRO A 108 20.39 -21.30 4.13
CA PRO A 108 20.24 -22.53 3.35
C PRO A 108 19.77 -23.68 4.25
N ASP A 109 19.21 -24.72 3.63
CA ASP A 109 18.82 -25.96 4.31
C ASP A 109 17.77 -25.77 5.42
N CYS A 110 16.90 -24.79 5.28
CA CYS A 110 15.75 -24.62 6.15
C CYS A 110 14.66 -25.66 5.88
N HIS A 111 13.72 -25.80 6.81
CA HIS A 111 12.54 -26.67 6.65
C HIS A 111 11.33 -25.90 6.07
N TYR A 112 11.45 -24.63 5.78
CA TYR A 112 10.41 -23.74 5.24
C TYR A 112 11.04 -22.74 4.30
N ASN A 113 10.22 -22.14 3.42
CA ASN A 113 10.62 -21.02 2.58
C ASN A 113 10.05 -19.72 3.15
N ALA A 114 10.89 -18.72 3.27
CA ALA A 114 10.48 -17.35 3.62
C ALA A 114 11.31 -16.33 2.85
N ILE A 115 10.69 -15.20 2.56
CA ILE A 115 11.32 -14.01 2.00
C ILE A 115 10.82 -12.84 2.77
N ASP A 116 11.72 -12.09 3.37
CA ASP A 116 11.43 -10.85 4.07
C ASP A 116 12.35 -9.76 3.48
N ILE A 117 11.78 -8.63 3.10
CA ILE A 117 12.53 -7.47 2.61
C ILE A 117 12.31 -6.32 3.57
N SER A 118 13.39 -5.63 3.89
CA SER A 118 13.34 -4.32 4.54
C SER A 118 13.78 -3.26 3.55
N ILE A 119 13.07 -2.14 3.54
CA ILE A 119 13.29 -1.02 2.63
C ILE A 119 13.52 0.28 3.38
N VAL A 120 14.36 1.13 2.83
CA VAL A 120 14.51 2.50 3.26
C VAL A 120 14.11 3.45 2.14
N GLY A 121 13.44 4.53 2.51
CA GLY A 121 13.10 5.65 1.65
C GLY A 121 13.33 6.97 2.34
N LYS A 122 12.99 8.06 1.67
CA LYS A 122 13.06 9.41 2.24
C LYS A 122 11.89 10.26 1.78
N VAL A 123 11.49 11.20 2.61
CA VAL A 123 10.45 12.19 2.33
C VAL A 123 10.78 13.51 3.02
N ALA A 124 10.44 14.64 2.38
CA ALA A 124 10.48 15.94 3.04
C ALA A 124 9.43 15.96 4.18
N LYS A 125 9.73 16.64 5.28
CA LYS A 125 8.87 16.62 6.47
C LYS A 125 7.45 17.09 6.20
N ASP A 126 7.31 18.10 5.36
CA ASP A 126 6.03 18.70 4.97
C ASP A 126 5.29 17.93 3.87
N ALA A 127 5.95 16.96 3.23
CA ALA A 127 5.37 16.11 2.18
C ALA A 127 4.95 14.72 2.69
N LEU A 128 5.16 14.43 4.01
CA LEU A 128 4.81 13.14 4.59
C LEU A 128 3.31 12.89 4.53
N LEU A 129 2.91 11.83 3.86
CA LEU A 129 1.56 11.29 3.90
C LEU A 129 1.47 10.21 4.99
N ARG A 130 0.33 10.13 5.65
CA ARG A 130 0.11 9.18 6.75
C ARG A 130 -1.24 8.46 6.56
N SER A 131 -1.34 7.24 7.08
CA SER A 131 -2.61 6.50 7.10
C SER A 131 -3.56 7.01 8.21
N SER A 132 -3.03 7.68 9.23
CA SER A 132 -3.73 8.03 10.47
C SER A 132 -4.26 9.47 10.52
N THR A 133 -4.32 10.17 9.38
CA THR A 133 -4.62 11.62 9.35
C THR A 133 -5.83 11.98 8.50
N ALA A 134 -6.67 11.03 8.10
CA ALA A 134 -7.94 11.31 7.44
C ALA A 134 -8.89 12.07 8.37
N ALA A 135 -9.57 13.09 7.83
CA ALA A 135 -10.43 13.99 8.60
C ALA A 135 -11.88 13.97 8.12
N PRO A 136 -12.87 14.11 9.01
CA PRO A 136 -14.27 14.26 8.61
C PRO A 136 -14.45 15.41 7.61
N GLY A 137 -15.14 15.12 6.50
CA GLY A 137 -15.33 16.08 5.40
C GLY A 137 -14.40 15.82 4.21
N ASP A 138 -13.36 15.01 4.36
CA ASP A 138 -12.51 14.60 3.25
C ASP A 138 -13.28 13.77 2.22
N ASP A 139 -12.97 13.96 0.95
CA ASP A 139 -13.31 13.02 -0.09
C ASP A 139 -12.39 11.79 -0.02
N ILE A 140 -12.93 10.62 -0.31
CA ILE A 140 -12.14 9.40 -0.51
C ILE A 140 -11.91 9.25 -1.99
N VAL A 141 -10.64 9.32 -2.40
CA VAL A 141 -10.20 9.15 -3.79
C VAL A 141 -9.46 7.83 -3.91
N PHE A 142 -9.98 6.94 -4.76
CA PHE A 142 -9.24 5.76 -5.21
C PHE A 142 -8.59 6.05 -6.53
N VAL A 143 -7.30 5.72 -6.64
CA VAL A 143 -6.55 5.71 -7.90
C VAL A 143 -5.99 4.33 -8.11
N ILE A 144 -6.34 3.68 -9.21
CA ILE A 144 -6.03 2.27 -9.46
C ILE A 144 -5.63 2.09 -10.92
N ASP A 145 -4.58 1.33 -11.12
CA ASP A 145 -4.25 0.82 -12.46
C ASP A 145 -5.18 -0.36 -12.77
N THR A 146 -6.09 -0.18 -13.69
CA THR A 146 -7.09 -1.19 -14.09
C THR A 146 -6.63 -2.05 -15.27
N ASP A 147 -5.45 -1.78 -15.83
CA ASP A 147 -4.86 -2.52 -16.95
C ASP A 147 -3.85 -3.57 -16.44
N GLY A 148 -4.34 -4.78 -16.21
CA GLY A 148 -3.57 -5.88 -15.67
C GLY A 148 -4.25 -7.23 -15.89
N PHE A 149 -3.80 -8.23 -15.16
CA PHE A 149 -4.33 -9.59 -15.25
C PHE A 149 -4.19 -10.35 -13.94
N TYR A 150 -4.95 -11.42 -13.81
CA TYR A 150 -4.77 -12.40 -12.74
C TYR A 150 -3.93 -13.57 -13.25
N PRO A 151 -2.76 -13.87 -12.65
CA PRO A 151 -2.11 -15.16 -12.89
C PRO A 151 -3.07 -16.31 -12.52
N ASP A 152 -3.09 -17.38 -13.31
CA ASP A 152 -4.11 -18.45 -13.25
C ASP A 152 -4.32 -19.05 -11.84
N HIS A 153 -3.28 -19.12 -11.05
CA HIS A 153 -3.29 -19.72 -9.71
C HIS A 153 -3.29 -18.69 -8.57
N LEU A 154 -3.29 -17.39 -8.86
CA LEU A 154 -3.34 -16.32 -7.86
C LEU A 154 -4.71 -15.64 -7.88
N ARG A 155 -5.54 -16.00 -6.90
CA ARG A 155 -6.96 -15.63 -6.91
C ARG A 155 -7.21 -14.13 -6.83
N TYR A 156 -6.44 -13.41 -6.02
CA TYR A 156 -6.66 -12.00 -5.70
C TYR A 156 -5.49 -11.09 -6.10
N ALA A 157 -4.42 -11.63 -6.64
CA ALA A 157 -3.31 -10.84 -7.15
C ALA A 157 -3.61 -10.34 -8.56
N PHE A 158 -4.00 -9.06 -8.68
CA PHE A 158 -4.21 -8.40 -9.98
C PHE A 158 -2.94 -7.66 -10.38
N VAL A 159 -2.18 -8.26 -11.28
CA VAL A 159 -0.83 -7.83 -11.63
C VAL A 159 -0.89 -6.76 -12.71
N THR A 160 -0.50 -5.53 -12.42
CA THR A 160 -0.54 -4.40 -13.34
C THR A 160 0.85 -3.97 -13.84
N THR A 161 1.89 -4.22 -13.05
CA THR A 161 3.22 -3.63 -13.28
C THR A 161 4.13 -4.44 -14.21
N VAL A 162 4.01 -5.78 -14.24
CA VAL A 162 4.96 -6.68 -14.94
C VAL A 162 5.02 -6.40 -16.44
N GLN A 163 3.88 -6.14 -17.09
CA GLN A 163 3.78 -5.94 -18.54
C GLN A 163 3.99 -4.49 -18.98
N LYS A 164 3.99 -3.52 -18.06
CA LYS A 164 4.21 -2.10 -18.36
C LYS A 164 5.70 -1.78 -18.53
N SER A 165 6.00 -0.66 -19.16
CA SER A 165 7.36 -0.13 -19.18
C SER A 165 7.83 0.26 -17.78
N ASP A 166 9.13 0.20 -17.55
CA ASP A 166 9.72 0.54 -16.26
C ASP A 166 9.45 2.02 -15.91
N ASP A 167 9.46 2.91 -16.91
CA ASP A 167 9.19 4.33 -16.71
C ASP A 167 7.76 4.59 -16.21
N ILE A 168 6.73 3.97 -16.83
CA ILE A 168 5.34 4.13 -16.37
C ILE A 168 5.19 3.68 -14.91
N VAL A 169 5.78 2.54 -14.54
CA VAL A 169 5.69 2.03 -13.16
C VAL A 169 6.38 2.97 -12.16
N ARG A 170 7.53 3.53 -12.52
CA ARG A 170 8.22 4.53 -11.69
C ARG A 170 7.45 5.84 -11.59
N ASP A 171 6.85 6.30 -12.69
CA ASP A 171 6.02 7.48 -12.71
C ASP A 171 4.75 7.31 -11.86
N GLN A 172 4.18 6.09 -11.78
CA GLN A 172 3.08 5.78 -10.87
C GLN A 172 3.46 5.97 -9.39
N MET A 173 4.67 5.54 -9.01
CA MET A 173 5.19 5.75 -7.64
C MET A 173 5.51 7.23 -7.39
N GLU A 174 6.11 7.90 -8.36
CA GLU A 174 6.41 9.34 -8.30
C GLU A 174 5.14 10.20 -8.17
N ALA A 175 4.01 9.77 -8.76
CA ALA A 175 2.74 10.46 -8.66
C ALA A 175 2.26 10.60 -7.19
N VAL A 176 2.51 9.60 -6.34
CA VAL A 176 2.18 9.67 -4.91
C VAL A 176 3.05 10.72 -4.20
N ALA A 177 4.36 10.74 -4.48
CA ALA A 177 5.26 11.74 -3.93
C ALA A 177 4.85 13.16 -4.33
N ILE A 178 4.40 13.37 -5.58
CA ILE A 178 3.87 14.66 -6.06
C ILE A 178 2.62 15.08 -5.28
N VAL A 179 1.72 14.15 -4.95
CA VAL A 179 0.53 14.45 -4.11
C VAL A 179 0.97 14.96 -2.74
N GLY A 180 1.95 14.32 -2.10
CA GLY A 180 2.52 14.78 -0.83
C GLY A 180 3.18 16.15 -0.92
N GLU A 181 4.08 16.35 -1.90
CA GLU A 181 4.80 17.62 -2.12
C GLU A 181 3.88 18.81 -2.43
N LYS A 182 2.73 18.55 -3.03
CA LYS A 182 1.70 19.55 -3.30
C LYS A 182 0.69 19.72 -2.16
N HIS A 183 0.82 18.95 -1.08
CA HIS A 183 -0.09 18.95 0.08
C HIS A 183 -1.56 18.74 -0.31
N LEU A 184 -1.82 17.85 -1.27
CA LEU A 184 -3.16 17.63 -1.80
C LEU A 184 -4.02 16.71 -0.94
N ALA A 185 -3.41 15.84 -0.13
CA ALA A 185 -4.12 14.85 0.68
C ALA A 185 -3.74 14.95 2.17
N HIS A 186 -4.69 14.66 3.03
CA HIS A 186 -4.46 14.50 4.46
C HIS A 186 -3.91 13.10 4.76
N ALA A 187 -4.45 12.06 4.10
CA ALA A 187 -4.02 10.69 4.32
C ALA A 187 -3.86 9.93 3.00
N CYS A 188 -2.99 8.92 3.04
CA CYS A 188 -2.78 7.98 1.94
C CYS A 188 -2.48 6.58 2.50
N LYS A 189 -2.85 5.55 1.71
CA LYS A 189 -2.47 4.17 1.94
C LYS A 189 -2.41 3.40 0.63
N ASP A 190 -1.43 2.49 0.47
CA ASP A 190 -1.38 1.58 -0.66
C ASP A 190 -2.49 0.52 -0.58
N MET A 191 -3.00 0.06 -1.72
CA MET A 191 -4.01 -1.00 -1.75
C MET A 191 -3.34 -2.36 -1.69
N SER A 192 -3.28 -2.90 -0.48
CA SER A 192 -2.70 -4.20 -0.17
C SER A 192 -3.76 -5.24 0.20
N ASN A 193 -3.38 -6.37 0.81
CA ASN A 193 -4.33 -7.33 1.37
C ASN A 193 -5.06 -6.69 2.59
N PRO A 194 -6.38 -6.67 2.66
CA PRO A 194 -7.37 -7.47 1.94
C PRO A 194 -8.12 -6.74 0.80
N GLY A 195 -7.46 -5.94 0.01
CA GLY A 195 -8.05 -5.22 -1.11
C GLY A 195 -8.45 -3.78 -0.76
N GLY A 196 -8.88 -2.99 -1.75
CA GLY A 196 -9.05 -1.54 -1.60
C GLY A 196 -10.03 -1.12 -0.49
N ILE A 197 -11.15 -1.85 -0.34
CA ILE A 197 -12.12 -1.54 0.73
C ILE A 197 -11.56 -1.87 2.12
N GLY A 198 -10.85 -2.99 2.26
CA GLY A 198 -10.22 -3.36 3.52
C GLY A 198 -9.07 -2.42 3.89
N THR A 199 -8.26 -2.03 2.91
CA THR A 199 -7.21 -1.01 3.06
C THR A 199 -7.78 0.32 3.54
N LEU A 200 -8.89 0.78 2.93
CA LEU A 200 -9.60 1.96 3.41
C LEU A 200 -10.09 1.78 4.86
N GLY A 201 -10.60 0.59 5.20
CA GLY A 201 -10.99 0.28 6.59
C GLY A 201 -9.84 0.46 7.57
N MET A 202 -8.62 0.04 7.23
CA MET A 202 -7.42 0.25 8.05
C MET A 202 -7.11 1.74 8.23
N MET A 203 -7.16 2.54 7.15
CA MET A 203 -6.97 3.99 7.22
C MET A 203 -7.99 4.66 8.13
N LEU A 204 -9.28 4.31 8.01
CA LEU A 204 -10.34 4.88 8.84
C LEU A 204 -10.22 4.49 10.31
N GLU A 205 -9.84 3.22 10.59
CA GLU A 205 -9.57 2.76 11.95
C GLU A 205 -8.41 3.55 12.58
N CYS A 206 -7.28 3.67 11.88
CA CYS A 206 -6.11 4.41 12.34
C CYS A 206 -6.39 5.91 12.53
N SER A 207 -7.26 6.49 11.71
CA SER A 207 -7.68 7.90 11.80
C SER A 207 -8.82 8.14 12.80
N GLU A 208 -9.38 7.09 13.40
CA GLU A 208 -10.56 7.14 14.31
C GLU A 208 -11.79 7.82 13.70
N VAL A 209 -12.02 7.66 12.40
CA VAL A 209 -13.13 8.24 11.65
C VAL A 209 -14.02 7.16 11.01
N GLY A 210 -15.09 7.55 10.36
CA GLY A 210 -15.95 6.68 9.55
C GLY A 210 -16.00 7.16 8.10
N ALA A 211 -16.75 6.44 7.26
CA ALA A 211 -17.00 6.84 5.90
C ALA A 211 -18.25 6.18 5.31
N ILE A 212 -18.75 6.79 4.24
CA ILE A 212 -19.66 6.16 3.28
C ILE A 212 -19.00 6.06 1.93
N VAL A 213 -19.02 4.86 1.33
CA VAL A 213 -18.38 4.55 0.05
C VAL A 213 -19.42 4.00 -0.92
N ASP A 214 -19.52 4.61 -2.09
CA ASP A 214 -20.30 4.10 -3.22
C ASP A 214 -19.43 3.12 -4.02
N VAL A 215 -19.70 1.82 -3.86
CA VAL A 215 -18.93 0.76 -4.50
C VAL A 215 -19.06 0.76 -6.02
N THR A 216 -20.10 1.38 -6.57
CA THR A 216 -20.33 1.47 -8.02
C THR A 216 -19.41 2.50 -8.69
N ARG A 217 -18.77 3.36 -7.91
CA ARG A 217 -17.84 4.40 -8.38
C ARG A 217 -16.38 3.96 -8.34
N ILE A 218 -16.09 2.81 -7.74
CA ILE A 218 -14.71 2.31 -7.64
C ILE A 218 -14.23 1.93 -9.05
N PRO A 219 -13.10 2.49 -9.54
CA PRO A 219 -12.53 2.11 -10.83
C PRO A 219 -12.27 0.60 -10.87
N ALA A 220 -12.68 -0.05 -11.94
CA ALA A 220 -12.56 -1.50 -12.08
C ALA A 220 -12.30 -1.91 -13.53
N PRO A 221 -11.51 -2.98 -13.76
CA PRO A 221 -11.35 -3.56 -15.07
C PRO A 221 -12.70 -4.09 -15.61
N LYS A 222 -12.84 -4.08 -16.92
CA LYS A 222 -13.99 -4.71 -17.55
C LYS A 222 -13.95 -6.22 -17.33
N ASP A 223 -15.13 -6.84 -17.22
CA ASP A 223 -15.30 -8.30 -17.16
C ASP A 223 -14.68 -9.00 -15.93
N VAL A 224 -14.39 -8.26 -14.86
CA VAL A 224 -13.96 -8.81 -13.57
C VAL A 224 -15.15 -8.86 -12.61
N ASP A 225 -15.29 -9.98 -11.89
CA ASP A 225 -16.30 -10.10 -10.83
C ASP A 225 -16.09 -9.03 -9.74
N PRO A 226 -17.12 -8.22 -9.41
CA PRO A 226 -16.96 -7.10 -8.47
C PRO A 226 -16.46 -7.53 -7.08
N ILE A 227 -16.90 -8.68 -6.57
CA ILE A 227 -16.47 -9.17 -5.25
C ILE A 227 -14.99 -9.54 -5.31
N ARG A 228 -14.57 -10.24 -6.38
CA ARG A 228 -13.16 -10.54 -6.59
C ARG A 228 -12.34 -9.27 -6.68
N TRP A 229 -12.83 -8.25 -7.39
CA TRP A 229 -12.14 -6.98 -7.58
C TRP A 229 -11.90 -6.26 -6.25
N HIS A 230 -12.93 -6.12 -5.42
CA HIS A 230 -12.81 -5.45 -4.12
C HIS A 230 -11.86 -6.15 -3.14
N LEU A 231 -11.57 -7.43 -3.36
CA LEU A 231 -10.60 -8.21 -2.58
C LEU A 231 -9.22 -8.28 -3.24
N SER A 232 -9.05 -7.66 -4.41
CA SER A 232 -7.79 -7.76 -5.19
C SER A 232 -6.76 -6.74 -4.74
N TYR A 233 -5.50 -7.10 -4.92
CA TYR A 233 -4.30 -6.33 -4.57
C TYR A 233 -3.14 -6.69 -5.53
N GLN A 234 -1.92 -6.19 -5.28
CA GLN A 234 -0.69 -6.49 -6.04
C GLN A 234 -0.58 -5.77 -7.39
N GLY A 235 -0.91 -4.49 -7.38
CA GLY A 235 -0.69 -3.61 -8.52
C GLY A 235 -0.31 -2.21 -8.06
N CYS A 236 -0.49 -1.24 -8.93
CA CYS A 236 -0.51 0.15 -8.54
C CYS A 236 -1.95 0.51 -8.12
N GLY A 237 -2.13 0.82 -6.85
CA GLY A 237 -3.39 1.29 -6.31
C GLY A 237 -3.17 2.00 -4.98
N PHE A 238 -3.78 3.18 -4.83
CA PHE A 238 -3.70 3.96 -3.60
C PHE A 238 -5.08 4.53 -3.25
N CYS A 239 -5.35 4.63 -1.96
CA CYS A 239 -6.49 5.37 -1.46
C CYS A 239 -6.02 6.64 -0.74
N PHE A 240 -6.67 7.76 -1.06
CA PHE A 240 -6.41 9.06 -0.45
C PHE A 240 -7.64 9.55 0.29
N ALA A 241 -7.43 10.22 1.43
CA ALA A 241 -8.41 11.11 2.03
C ALA A 241 -7.91 12.54 1.84
N CYS A 242 -8.71 13.40 1.22
CA CYS A 242 -8.27 14.73 0.82
C CYS A 242 -9.40 15.77 0.90
N PRO A 243 -9.07 17.06 1.05
CA PRO A 243 -10.04 18.16 0.87
C PRO A 243 -10.74 18.01 -0.49
N PRO A 244 -12.08 18.21 -0.57
CA PRO A 244 -12.84 18.03 -1.81
C PRO A 244 -12.34 18.83 -3.00
N GLU A 245 -11.78 20.02 -2.75
CA GLU A 245 -11.19 20.88 -3.76
C GLU A 245 -9.94 20.29 -4.44
N ASN A 246 -9.26 19.33 -3.79
CA ASN A 246 -8.03 18.71 -4.29
C ASN A 246 -8.30 17.40 -5.03
N SER A 247 -9.50 16.80 -4.90
CA SER A 247 -9.82 15.47 -5.43
C SER A 247 -9.54 15.36 -6.93
N GLN A 248 -9.94 16.37 -7.70
CA GLN A 248 -9.75 16.35 -9.16
C GLN A 248 -8.26 16.46 -9.55
N GLU A 249 -7.45 17.24 -8.82
CA GLU A 249 -6.03 17.35 -9.10
C GLU A 249 -5.30 16.03 -8.84
N ILE A 250 -5.65 15.30 -7.78
CA ILE A 250 -5.12 13.96 -7.52
C ILE A 250 -5.47 13.03 -8.68
N ILE A 251 -6.73 12.98 -9.11
CA ILE A 251 -7.18 12.17 -10.25
C ILE A 251 -6.41 12.52 -11.53
N ASP A 252 -6.22 13.81 -11.80
CA ASP A 252 -5.51 14.29 -12.99
C ASP A 252 -4.01 13.95 -12.97
N ILE A 253 -3.36 13.91 -11.80
CA ILE A 253 -1.98 13.46 -11.65
C ILE A 253 -1.87 11.99 -12.04
N PHE A 254 -2.72 11.12 -11.51
CA PHE A 254 -2.67 9.69 -11.77
C PHE A 254 -3.16 9.29 -13.16
N SER A 255 -4.06 10.06 -13.78
CA SER A 255 -4.49 9.81 -15.16
C SER A 255 -3.33 9.91 -16.17
N LYS A 256 -2.32 10.71 -15.87
CA LYS A 256 -1.12 10.88 -16.73
C LYS A 256 -0.19 9.67 -16.68
N VAL A 257 -0.33 8.82 -15.67
CA VAL A 257 0.49 7.62 -15.45
C VAL A 257 -0.31 6.33 -15.57
N SER A 258 -1.37 6.35 -16.40
CA SER A 258 -2.20 5.19 -16.74
C SER A 258 -2.98 4.59 -15.56
N CYS A 259 -3.34 5.38 -14.56
CA CYS A 259 -4.27 4.98 -13.52
C CYS A 259 -5.63 5.65 -13.72
N GLU A 260 -6.69 4.93 -13.36
CA GLU A 260 -8.04 5.48 -13.26
C GLU A 260 -8.27 5.97 -11.83
N GLY A 261 -8.86 7.17 -11.71
CA GLY A 261 -9.17 7.77 -10.40
C GLY A 261 -10.64 8.14 -10.28
N ALA A 262 -11.20 7.99 -9.08
CA ALA A 262 -12.55 8.43 -8.77
C ALA A 262 -12.69 8.86 -7.30
N VAL A 263 -13.54 9.86 -7.05
CA VAL A 263 -14.09 10.10 -5.71
C VAL A 263 -15.13 9.02 -5.44
N VAL A 264 -14.82 8.10 -4.54
CA VAL A 264 -15.66 6.93 -4.26
C VAL A 264 -16.50 7.10 -3.00
N GLY A 265 -16.21 8.09 -2.17
CA GLY A 265 -16.91 8.27 -0.91
C GLY A 265 -16.49 9.51 -0.17
N LYS A 266 -16.94 9.60 1.08
CA LYS A 266 -16.66 10.73 1.97
C LYS A 266 -16.40 10.26 3.40
N VAL A 267 -15.41 10.87 4.04
CA VAL A 267 -15.09 10.64 5.45
C VAL A 267 -16.10 11.35 6.34
N ASP A 268 -16.57 10.68 7.37
CA ASP A 268 -17.48 11.19 8.39
C ASP A 268 -16.98 10.87 9.82
N ASP A 269 -17.66 11.38 10.84
CA ASP A 269 -17.35 11.18 12.26
C ASP A 269 -18.02 9.94 12.87
N SER A 270 -18.66 9.09 12.07
CA SER A 270 -19.49 7.98 12.57
C SER A 270 -18.68 6.80 13.14
N ARG A 271 -17.37 6.73 12.88
CA ARG A 271 -16.50 5.57 13.19
C ARG A 271 -17.06 4.26 12.60
N LYS A 272 -17.68 4.36 11.40
CA LYS A 272 -18.22 3.20 10.68
C LYS A 272 -17.84 3.29 9.22
N LEU A 273 -17.38 2.20 8.66
CA LEU A 273 -17.30 2.06 7.21
C LEU A 273 -18.63 1.52 6.69
N LYS A 274 -19.32 2.35 5.92
CA LYS A 274 -20.60 2.02 5.26
C LYS A 274 -20.35 1.89 3.75
N LEU A 275 -20.96 0.87 3.16
CA LEU A 275 -20.96 0.68 1.71
C LEU A 275 -22.36 0.95 1.17
N THR A 276 -22.44 1.61 0.02
CA THR A 276 -23.69 1.81 -0.71
C THR A 276 -23.53 1.48 -2.19
N ASP A 277 -24.62 1.05 -2.82
CA ASP A 277 -24.72 0.90 -4.28
C ASP A 277 -25.60 2.00 -4.91
N GLY A 278 -25.90 3.05 -4.12
CA GLY A 278 -26.79 4.14 -4.51
C GLY A 278 -28.28 3.86 -4.19
N LYS A 279 -28.64 2.65 -3.73
CA LYS A 279 -29.99 2.25 -3.33
C LYS A 279 -30.02 1.83 -1.86
N ASP A 280 -29.18 0.88 -1.53
CA ASP A 280 -29.06 0.33 -0.17
C ASP A 280 -27.73 0.79 0.45
N THR A 281 -27.70 0.79 1.78
CA THR A 281 -26.49 1.13 2.55
C THR A 281 -26.33 0.17 3.70
N GLU A 282 -25.17 -0.48 3.78
CA GLU A 282 -24.84 -1.45 4.83
C GLU A 282 -23.57 -1.03 5.58
N VAL A 283 -23.52 -1.35 6.86
CA VAL A 283 -22.31 -1.17 7.68
C VAL A 283 -21.41 -2.38 7.50
N LEU A 284 -20.21 -2.18 6.95
CA LEU A 284 -19.21 -3.22 6.82
C LEU A 284 -18.40 -3.37 8.11
N PHE A 285 -17.94 -2.26 8.70
CA PHE A 285 -17.21 -2.23 9.96
C PHE A 285 -17.79 -1.15 10.89
N ASP A 286 -17.92 -1.49 12.17
CA ASP A 286 -18.22 -0.57 13.27
C ASP A 286 -17.00 -0.52 14.19
N PHE A 287 -16.11 0.46 14.01
CA PHE A 287 -14.84 0.57 14.72
C PHE A 287 -14.96 0.80 16.24
N ALA A 288 -16.18 0.94 16.75
CA ALA A 288 -16.44 0.85 18.20
C ALA A 288 -16.47 -0.60 18.70
N LYS A 289 -16.58 -1.59 17.79
CA LYS A 289 -16.73 -3.03 18.11
C LYS A 289 -15.74 -3.90 17.34
N ASP A 290 -15.50 -3.54 16.07
CA ASP A 290 -14.67 -4.30 15.16
C ASP A 290 -13.24 -3.77 15.20
N ILE A 291 -12.27 -4.68 15.14
CA ILE A 291 -10.86 -4.37 15.10
C ILE A 291 -10.29 -4.99 13.82
N ILE A 292 -9.66 -4.16 12.97
CA ILE A 292 -8.93 -4.63 11.79
C ILE A 292 -7.45 -4.81 12.14
N THR A 293 -6.80 -3.73 12.53
CA THR A 293 -5.39 -3.70 12.91
C THR A 293 -5.19 -3.43 14.40
N GLY A 294 -6.12 -2.71 15.02
CA GLY A 294 -6.04 -2.20 16.39
C GLY A 294 -5.07 -1.01 16.53
N CYS A 295 -4.59 -0.47 15.42
CA CYS A 295 -3.73 0.70 15.43
C CYS A 295 -4.54 1.98 15.70
N LYS A 296 -3.91 2.95 16.35
CA LYS A 296 -4.51 4.23 16.73
C LYS A 296 -3.57 5.37 16.36
N PRO A 297 -4.10 6.59 16.15
CA PRO A 297 -3.27 7.76 15.96
C PRO A 297 -2.27 7.89 17.11
N LYS A 298 -1.07 8.39 16.80
CA LYS A 298 -0.11 8.75 17.83
C LYS A 298 -0.73 9.90 18.67
N GLU A 299 -0.98 9.68 19.95
CA GLU A 299 -1.26 10.77 20.88
C GLU A 299 -0.07 11.74 20.85
N GLU A 300 -0.30 13.02 20.52
CA GLU A 300 0.70 14.08 20.52
C GLU A 300 1.32 14.33 21.90
#